data_dda0e86cc9fbe7e88757b828b2f1ddf3
#
_entry.id   dda0e86cc9fbe7e88757b828b2f1ddf3
#
_cell.length_a   1.000
_cell.length_b   1.000
_cell.length_c   1.000
_cell.angle_alpha   90.00
_cell.angle_beta   90.00
_cell.angle_gamma   90.00
#
_symmetry.space_group_name_H-M   'P 1'
#
loop_
_entity.id
_entity.type
_entity.pdbx_description
1 polymer ?
#
loop_
_entity_poly.entity_id
_entity_poly.type
_entity_poly.pdbx_seq_one_letter_code
_entity_poly.pdbx_strand_id
1 'polypeptide(L)'
;EYKVTQFCQNCLAASCQKVCPKGAISLVNGRSQIDPDKCIKCGKCAKACPYNAIIYMERPCAAACGMDAIEMDDSGKAVINQDKCVACGQCLVSCPFGAIVDKGQIFQVVRAIMEKEKVVAIVAPAFIGQFGKESTPEKFTTAMKMLGFDRVVEVAVGADMCTIEEAEDFLMKVPAEQDFMATSCCPAWHAMVEKLFPAQFENISMTLTPMVFTARLVKKEDPDCKVVFVGPCAAKKLEAIRADIRSDVDFVLTFEELQGMFEAKGVDFAAI
;
A
#
# COMPACT_ATOMS: atom_id res chain seq x y z
N GLU A 1 3.27 -22.20 -4.70
CA GLU A 1 3.99 -23.35 -5.27
C GLU A 1 3.90 -24.56 -4.31
N TYR A 2 3.63 -25.77 -4.85
CA TYR A 2 3.72 -26.99 -4.05
C TYR A 2 5.14 -27.55 -4.09
N LYS A 3 5.71 -27.84 -2.92
CA LYS A 3 7.04 -28.45 -2.78
C LYS A 3 6.98 -29.73 -1.96
N VAL A 4 7.81 -30.68 -2.36
CA VAL A 4 8.01 -31.93 -1.58
C VAL A 4 9.13 -31.66 -0.58
N THR A 5 8.83 -31.88 0.71
CA THR A 5 9.77 -31.70 1.81
C THR A 5 10.60 -32.95 2.05
N GLN A 6 11.57 -32.84 2.95
CA GLN A 6 12.38 -33.97 3.42
C GLN A 6 11.58 -35.10 4.09
N PHE A 7 10.32 -34.87 4.45
CA PHE A 7 9.44 -35.89 5.05
C PHE A 7 8.90 -36.91 4.03
N CYS A 8 9.24 -36.77 2.74
CA CYS A 8 8.86 -37.74 1.73
C CYS A 8 9.52 -39.10 2.00
N GLN A 9 8.70 -40.12 2.26
CA GLN A 9 9.13 -41.46 2.59
C GLN A 9 9.25 -42.38 1.36
N ASN A 10 9.17 -41.86 0.15
CA ASN A 10 9.18 -42.67 -1.07
C ASN A 10 8.23 -43.88 -0.98
N CYS A 11 7.01 -43.65 -0.57
CA CYS A 11 6.05 -44.70 -0.28
C CYS A 11 5.65 -45.51 -1.55
N LEU A 12 5.52 -46.83 -1.42
CA LEU A 12 5.10 -47.74 -2.48
C LEU A 12 3.74 -47.34 -3.10
N ALA A 13 2.85 -46.75 -2.30
CA ALA A 13 1.53 -46.33 -2.77
C ALA A 13 1.61 -45.22 -3.85
N ALA A 14 2.67 -44.40 -3.81
CA ALA A 14 2.90 -43.29 -4.73
C ALA A 14 1.64 -42.43 -4.98
N SER A 15 0.83 -42.22 -3.92
CA SER A 15 -0.49 -41.59 -4.00
C SER A 15 -0.44 -40.20 -4.66
N CYS A 16 0.60 -39.44 -4.37
CA CYS A 16 0.80 -38.10 -4.93
C CYS A 16 0.96 -38.14 -6.47
N GLN A 17 1.65 -39.16 -7.02
CA GLN A 17 1.80 -39.35 -8.46
C GLN A 17 0.49 -39.76 -9.11
N LYS A 18 -0.20 -40.75 -8.50
CA LYS A 18 -1.45 -41.31 -9.04
C LYS A 18 -2.59 -40.27 -9.12
N VAL A 19 -2.64 -39.35 -8.19
CA VAL A 19 -3.72 -38.32 -8.17
C VAL A 19 -3.38 -37.08 -9.02
N CYS A 20 -2.16 -36.98 -9.56
CA CYS A 20 -1.76 -35.82 -10.32
C CYS A 20 -2.36 -35.85 -11.74
N PRO A 21 -3.32 -34.97 -12.08
CA PRO A 21 -3.98 -35.01 -13.39
C PRO A 21 -3.08 -34.63 -14.57
N LYS A 22 -1.94 -33.99 -14.28
CA LYS A 22 -0.96 -33.54 -15.26
C LYS A 22 0.33 -34.38 -15.29
N GLY A 23 0.42 -35.42 -14.46
CA GLY A 23 1.64 -36.22 -14.38
C GLY A 23 2.88 -35.41 -13.97
N ALA A 24 2.68 -34.32 -13.24
CA ALA A 24 3.75 -33.38 -12.87
C ALA A 24 4.65 -33.91 -11.72
N ILE A 25 4.44 -35.12 -11.23
CA ILE A 25 5.20 -35.67 -10.11
C ILE A 25 5.98 -36.90 -10.57
N SER A 26 7.27 -36.84 -10.44
CA SER A 26 8.20 -37.92 -10.72
C SER A 26 9.01 -38.31 -9.48
N LEU A 27 9.62 -39.49 -9.50
CA LEU A 27 10.53 -39.95 -8.47
C LEU A 27 11.96 -39.69 -8.92
N VAL A 28 12.68 -38.87 -8.16
CA VAL A 28 14.08 -38.52 -8.44
C VAL A 28 14.87 -38.70 -7.16
N ASN A 29 15.95 -39.49 -7.23
CA ASN A 29 16.83 -39.77 -6.10
C ASN A 29 16.09 -40.25 -4.82
N GLY A 30 15.11 -41.14 -5.00
CA GLY A 30 14.34 -41.70 -3.89
C GLY A 30 13.33 -40.76 -3.25
N ARG A 31 12.98 -39.64 -3.89
CA ARG A 31 11.94 -38.68 -3.43
C ARG A 31 11.05 -38.24 -4.56
N SER A 32 9.80 -37.96 -4.25
CA SER A 32 8.91 -37.33 -5.22
C SER A 32 9.40 -35.91 -5.49
N GLN A 33 9.36 -35.51 -6.75
CA GLN A 33 9.65 -34.15 -7.19
C GLN A 33 8.47 -33.64 -8.02
N ILE A 34 8.12 -32.38 -7.86
CA ILE A 34 7.07 -31.72 -8.63
C ILE A 34 7.72 -30.86 -9.70
N ASP A 35 7.36 -31.14 -10.95
CA ASP A 35 7.76 -30.34 -12.11
C ASP A 35 6.92 -29.04 -12.09
N PRO A 36 7.54 -27.87 -11.90
CA PRO A 36 6.82 -26.60 -11.80
C PRO A 36 6.10 -26.23 -13.10
N ASP A 37 6.66 -26.60 -14.27
CA ASP A 37 6.10 -26.25 -15.57
C ASP A 37 4.84 -27.04 -15.91
N LYS A 38 4.74 -28.26 -15.38
CA LYS A 38 3.53 -29.11 -15.54
C LYS A 38 2.51 -28.92 -14.42
N CYS A 39 2.92 -28.35 -13.29
CA CYS A 39 2.09 -28.26 -12.11
C CYS A 39 1.04 -27.17 -12.21
N ILE A 40 -0.24 -27.55 -12.22
CA ILE A 40 -1.38 -26.63 -12.21
C ILE A 40 -1.81 -26.17 -10.80
N LYS A 41 -1.00 -26.41 -9.78
CA LYS A 41 -1.21 -25.98 -8.38
C LYS A 41 -2.55 -26.43 -7.76
N CYS A 42 -3.14 -27.54 -8.20
CA CYS A 42 -4.48 -27.99 -7.76
C CYS A 42 -4.53 -28.60 -6.34
N GLY A 43 -3.40 -28.87 -5.69
CA GLY A 43 -3.31 -29.36 -4.31
C GLY A 43 -3.67 -30.82 -4.06
N LYS A 44 -4.13 -31.58 -5.06
CA LYS A 44 -4.52 -32.99 -4.88
C LYS A 44 -3.43 -33.86 -4.31
N CYS A 45 -2.18 -33.65 -4.73
CA CYS A 45 -1.01 -34.37 -4.25
C CYS A 45 -0.75 -34.14 -2.75
N ALA A 46 -0.90 -32.91 -2.27
CA ALA A 46 -0.74 -32.60 -0.85
C ALA A 46 -1.80 -33.30 0.00
N LYS A 47 -3.07 -33.26 -0.43
CA LYS A 47 -4.18 -33.94 0.25
C LYS A 47 -4.04 -35.46 0.25
N ALA A 48 -3.42 -36.04 -0.78
CA ALA A 48 -3.25 -37.48 -0.91
C ALA A 48 -1.98 -38.03 -0.23
N CYS A 49 -1.12 -37.17 0.27
CA CYS A 49 0.11 -37.60 0.91
C CYS A 49 -0.13 -37.97 2.38
N PRO A 50 0.00 -39.24 2.79
CA PRO A 50 -0.26 -39.64 4.17
C PRO A 50 0.80 -39.15 5.16
N TYR A 51 1.95 -38.69 4.65
CA TYR A 51 3.05 -38.16 5.46
C TYR A 51 3.06 -36.61 5.55
N ASN A 52 2.08 -35.94 4.95
CA ASN A 52 2.06 -34.48 4.84
C ASN A 52 3.37 -33.88 4.29
N ALA A 53 4.06 -34.64 3.44
CA ALA A 53 5.35 -34.28 2.88
C ALA A 53 5.28 -33.27 1.73
N ILE A 54 4.09 -32.90 1.28
CA ILE A 54 3.87 -31.93 0.20
C ILE A 54 3.15 -30.72 0.79
N ILE A 55 3.83 -29.59 0.78
CA ILE A 55 3.33 -28.35 1.36
C ILE A 55 3.13 -27.29 0.27
N TYR A 56 2.16 -26.44 0.47
CA TYR A 56 2.01 -25.24 -0.34
C TYR A 56 2.89 -24.13 0.22
N MET A 57 3.79 -23.62 -0.60
CA MET A 57 4.66 -22.49 -0.25
C MET A 57 4.29 -21.31 -1.13
N GLU A 58 3.85 -20.27 -0.48
CA GLU A 58 3.57 -18.98 -1.12
C GLU A 58 4.31 -17.89 -0.36
N ARG A 59 4.84 -16.92 -1.08
CA ARG A 59 5.49 -15.79 -0.43
C ARG A 59 4.41 -14.87 0.13
N PRO A 60 4.58 -14.36 1.36
CA PRO A 60 3.58 -13.46 1.96
C PRO A 60 3.24 -12.26 1.08
N CYS A 61 4.24 -11.69 0.40
CA CYS A 61 4.03 -10.57 -0.52
C CYS A 61 3.16 -10.93 -1.72
N ALA A 62 3.33 -12.12 -2.31
CA ALA A 62 2.52 -12.59 -3.43
C ALA A 62 1.10 -12.97 -2.97
N ALA A 63 0.99 -13.64 -1.81
CA ALA A 63 -0.31 -13.99 -1.23
C ALA A 63 -1.15 -12.76 -0.89
N ALA A 64 -0.51 -11.68 -0.44
CA ALA A 64 -1.18 -10.42 -0.11
C ALA A 64 -1.51 -9.53 -1.32
N CYS A 65 -1.00 -9.88 -2.51
CA CYS A 65 -1.18 -9.06 -3.70
C CYS A 65 -2.51 -9.39 -4.39
N GLY A 66 -3.56 -8.61 -4.15
CA GLY A 66 -4.86 -8.77 -4.82
C GLY A 66 -4.85 -8.50 -6.32
N MET A 67 -3.73 -7.97 -6.86
CA MET A 67 -3.55 -7.67 -8.29
C MET A 67 -2.71 -8.70 -9.02
N ASP A 68 -2.25 -9.78 -8.37
CA ASP A 68 -1.30 -10.76 -8.92
C ASP A 68 -0.08 -10.08 -9.60
N ALA A 69 0.39 -8.97 -9.02
CA ALA A 69 1.46 -8.15 -9.57
C ALA A 69 2.87 -8.60 -9.12
N ILE A 70 2.99 -9.66 -8.31
CA ILE A 70 4.28 -10.13 -7.80
C ILE A 70 4.66 -11.44 -8.49
N GLU A 71 5.68 -11.34 -9.30
CA GLU A 71 6.27 -12.43 -10.07
C GLU A 71 7.62 -12.84 -9.45
N MET A 72 8.22 -13.90 -9.95
CA MET A 72 9.56 -14.34 -9.54
C MET A 72 10.48 -14.28 -10.75
N ASP A 73 11.67 -13.73 -10.56
CA ASP A 73 12.73 -13.81 -11.56
C ASP A 73 13.39 -15.22 -11.56
N ASP A 74 14.30 -15.44 -12.50
CA ASP A 74 15.02 -16.72 -12.67
C ASP A 74 15.85 -17.08 -11.42
N SER A 75 16.24 -16.10 -10.60
CA SER A 75 16.94 -16.31 -9.33
C SER A 75 15.98 -16.56 -8.17
N GLY A 76 14.66 -16.52 -8.43
CA GLY A 76 13.61 -16.67 -7.43
C GLY A 76 13.38 -15.45 -6.57
N LYS A 77 13.84 -14.26 -6.92
CA LYS A 77 13.51 -13.02 -6.24
C LYS A 77 12.15 -12.49 -6.68
N ALA A 78 11.47 -11.81 -5.76
CA ALA A 78 10.20 -11.16 -6.08
C ALA A 78 10.44 -9.92 -6.95
N VAL A 79 9.69 -9.86 -8.05
CA VAL A 79 9.68 -8.73 -8.98
C VAL A 79 8.26 -8.19 -9.04
N ILE A 80 8.10 -6.87 -8.98
CA ILE A 80 6.81 -6.21 -9.06
C ILE A 80 6.55 -5.83 -10.51
N ASN A 81 5.51 -6.41 -11.09
CA ASN A 81 5.02 -6.03 -12.40
C ASN A 81 4.27 -4.69 -12.29
N GLN A 82 4.88 -3.63 -12.82
CA GLN A 82 4.35 -2.26 -12.69
C GLN A 82 3.04 -2.06 -13.46
N ASP A 83 2.83 -2.79 -14.54
CA ASP A 83 1.60 -2.69 -15.32
C ASP A 83 0.38 -3.21 -14.54
N LYS A 84 0.59 -4.20 -13.67
CA LYS A 84 -0.45 -4.74 -12.79
C LYS A 84 -0.53 -4.01 -11.45
N CYS A 85 0.59 -3.48 -10.96
CA CYS A 85 0.69 -2.89 -9.64
C CYS A 85 -0.16 -1.62 -9.52
N VAL A 86 -0.87 -1.48 -8.40
CA VAL A 86 -1.65 -0.28 -8.02
C VAL A 86 -1.06 0.44 -6.81
N ALA A 87 0.16 0.09 -6.43
CA ALA A 87 0.91 0.68 -5.33
C ALA A 87 0.19 0.70 -3.96
N CYS A 88 -0.69 -0.26 -3.69
CA CYS A 88 -1.47 -0.31 -2.45
C CYS A 88 -0.63 -0.55 -1.17
N GLY A 89 0.61 -1.02 -1.30
CA GLY A 89 1.52 -1.26 -0.17
C GLY A 89 1.32 -2.59 0.57
N GLN A 90 0.35 -3.44 0.20
CA GLN A 90 0.08 -4.69 0.91
C GLN A 90 1.29 -5.65 0.94
N CYS A 91 2.05 -5.70 -0.13
CA CYS A 91 3.27 -6.51 -0.21
C CYS A 91 4.36 -6.02 0.74
N LEU A 92 4.41 -4.72 1.01
CA LEU A 92 5.34 -4.07 1.94
C LEU A 92 5.01 -4.48 3.38
N VAL A 93 3.75 -4.31 3.79
CA VAL A 93 3.26 -4.68 5.12
C VAL A 93 3.37 -6.18 5.38
N SER A 94 3.14 -7.01 4.35
CA SER A 94 3.15 -8.47 4.48
C SER A 94 4.55 -9.09 4.43
N CYS A 95 5.60 -8.30 4.17
CA CYS A 95 6.96 -8.84 4.09
C CYS A 95 7.62 -8.88 5.47
N PRO A 96 7.81 -10.07 6.09
CA PRO A 96 8.39 -10.16 7.43
C PRO A 96 9.88 -9.80 7.47
N PHE A 97 10.51 -9.64 6.31
CA PHE A 97 11.94 -9.35 6.18
C PHE A 97 12.23 -7.90 5.77
N GLY A 98 11.21 -7.08 5.56
CA GLY A 98 11.40 -5.72 5.04
C GLY A 98 12.08 -5.67 3.65
N ALA A 99 11.95 -6.74 2.85
CA ALA A 99 12.59 -6.84 1.53
C ALA A 99 11.91 -6.00 0.45
N ILE A 100 10.70 -5.54 0.72
CA ILE A 100 9.96 -4.61 -0.13
C ILE A 100 9.78 -3.34 0.68
N VAL A 101 10.27 -2.23 0.15
CA VAL A 101 10.19 -0.91 0.76
C VAL A 101 9.62 0.08 -0.24
N ASP A 102 9.02 1.12 0.25
CA ASP A 102 8.62 2.26 -0.57
C ASP A 102 9.79 3.24 -0.74
N LYS A 103 9.60 4.25 -1.58
CA LYS A 103 10.59 5.31 -1.74
C LYS A 103 10.40 6.35 -0.64
N GLY A 104 11.19 6.24 0.43
CA GLY A 104 11.17 7.18 1.55
C GLY A 104 11.52 8.61 1.14
N GLN A 105 10.88 9.59 1.77
CA GLN A 105 11.09 11.02 1.53
C GLN A 105 11.55 11.77 2.79
N ILE A 106 11.93 11.06 3.85
CA ILE A 106 12.43 11.64 5.10
C ILE A 106 13.60 12.59 4.85
N PHE A 107 14.56 12.17 4.01
CA PHE A 107 15.75 12.98 3.74
C PHE A 107 15.40 14.34 3.13
N GLN A 108 14.47 14.37 2.17
CA GLN A 108 14.03 15.59 1.50
C GLN A 108 13.32 16.53 2.48
N VAL A 109 12.46 15.99 3.36
CA VAL A 109 11.75 16.77 4.38
C VAL A 109 12.74 17.34 5.41
N VAL A 110 13.66 16.52 5.93
CA VAL A 110 14.69 16.98 6.88
C VAL A 110 15.57 18.05 6.25
N ARG A 111 15.92 17.87 4.99
CA ARG A 111 16.71 18.86 4.25
C ARG A 111 15.98 20.20 4.13
N ALA A 112 14.69 20.21 3.75
CA ALA A 112 13.89 21.42 3.65
C ALA A 112 13.83 22.16 5.00
N ILE A 113 13.62 21.43 6.10
CA ILE A 113 13.63 21.99 7.46
C ILE A 113 15.00 22.60 7.81
N MET A 114 16.11 21.91 7.48
CA MET A 114 17.47 22.40 7.77
C MET A 114 17.84 23.64 6.93
N GLU A 115 17.36 23.71 5.69
CA GLU A 115 17.51 24.86 4.80
C GLU A 115 16.60 26.04 5.21
N LYS A 116 15.81 25.87 6.28
CA LYS A 116 14.84 26.84 6.80
C LYS A 116 13.75 27.24 5.79
N GLU A 117 13.41 26.32 4.91
CA GLU A 117 12.19 26.47 4.12
C GLU A 117 10.98 26.40 5.05
N LYS A 118 9.91 27.10 4.71
CA LYS A 118 8.66 27.02 5.45
C LYS A 118 7.96 25.71 5.12
N VAL A 119 7.88 24.81 6.11
CA VAL A 119 7.35 23.45 5.93
C VAL A 119 6.04 23.29 6.68
N VAL A 120 4.96 23.03 5.94
CA VAL A 120 3.62 22.82 6.49
C VAL A 120 3.26 21.34 6.39
N ALA A 121 2.91 20.73 7.50
CA ALA A 121 2.38 19.37 7.50
C ALA A 121 0.86 19.39 7.30
N ILE A 122 0.36 18.57 6.36
CA ILE A 122 -1.06 18.25 6.25
C ILE A 122 -1.24 16.79 6.68
N VAL A 123 -2.07 16.53 7.69
CA VAL A 123 -2.08 15.25 8.41
C VAL A 123 -3.42 14.54 8.20
N ALA A 124 -3.35 13.27 7.80
CA ALA A 124 -4.54 12.43 7.66
C ALA A 124 -5.22 12.21 9.02
N PRO A 125 -6.57 12.22 9.11
CA PRO A 125 -7.30 12.04 10.38
C PRO A 125 -6.97 10.74 11.11
N ALA A 126 -6.48 9.74 10.38
CA ALA A 126 -6.05 8.46 10.92
C ALA A 126 -4.83 8.54 11.86
N PHE A 127 -4.22 9.72 12.07
CA PHE A 127 -3.13 9.89 13.03
C PHE A 127 -3.56 9.66 14.49
N ILE A 128 -4.84 9.81 14.78
CA ILE A 128 -5.41 9.59 16.11
C ILE A 128 -5.12 8.15 16.56
N GLY A 129 -4.45 8.03 17.71
CA GLY A 129 -4.10 6.73 18.31
C GLY A 129 -2.91 6.01 17.67
N GLN A 130 -2.25 6.56 16.64
CA GLN A 130 -1.09 5.93 15.99
C GLN A 130 0.20 6.04 16.81
N PHE A 131 0.36 7.13 17.57
CA PHE A 131 1.59 7.46 18.28
C PHE A 131 1.48 7.21 19.79
N GLY A 132 0.61 6.29 20.20
CA GLY A 132 0.41 5.91 21.59
C GLY A 132 -0.71 6.70 22.28
N LYS A 133 -1.07 6.25 23.49
CA LYS A 133 -2.22 6.81 24.24
C LYS A 133 -2.01 8.25 24.71
N GLU A 134 -0.77 8.67 24.91
CA GLU A 134 -0.41 10.01 25.37
C GLU A 134 -0.38 11.05 24.21
N SER A 135 -0.49 10.61 22.98
CA SER A 135 -0.49 11.48 21.80
C SER A 135 -1.89 12.03 21.54
N THR A 136 -2.21 13.17 22.19
CA THR A 136 -3.39 13.97 21.83
C THR A 136 -3.11 14.83 20.59
N PRO A 137 -4.13 15.36 19.90
CA PRO A 137 -3.92 16.24 18.74
C PRO A 137 -3.05 17.46 19.04
N GLU A 138 -3.18 18.05 20.23
CA GLU A 138 -2.39 19.20 20.67
C GLU A 138 -0.92 18.83 20.89
N LYS A 139 -0.68 17.70 21.57
CA LYS A 139 0.66 17.17 21.78
C LYS A 139 1.31 16.75 20.45
N PHE A 140 0.54 16.12 19.55
CA PHE A 140 1.01 15.81 18.22
C PHE A 140 1.45 17.07 17.46
N THR A 141 0.63 18.11 17.48
CA THR A 141 0.97 19.40 16.85
C THR A 141 2.25 19.99 17.47
N THR A 142 2.43 19.90 18.78
CA THR A 142 3.64 20.33 19.46
C THR A 142 4.85 19.51 19.03
N ALA A 143 4.72 18.18 18.99
CA ALA A 143 5.76 17.27 18.54
C ALA A 143 6.20 17.56 17.10
N MET A 144 5.26 17.84 16.19
CA MET A 144 5.56 18.25 14.82
C MET A 144 6.38 19.55 14.76
N LYS A 145 6.04 20.55 15.61
CA LYS A 145 6.83 21.78 15.73
C LYS A 145 8.23 21.53 16.28
N MET A 146 8.39 20.57 17.21
CA MET A 146 9.71 20.15 17.71
C MET A 146 10.58 19.50 16.60
N LEU A 147 9.98 18.86 15.61
CA LEU A 147 10.69 18.36 14.41
C LEU A 147 11.12 19.50 13.48
N GLY A 148 10.46 20.66 13.56
CA GLY A 148 10.76 21.83 12.72
C GLY A 148 9.68 22.15 11.68
N PHE A 149 8.49 21.57 11.78
CA PHE A 149 7.35 22.00 10.97
C PHE A 149 6.79 23.32 11.49
N ASP A 150 6.49 24.24 10.59
CA ASP A 150 5.95 25.55 10.93
C ASP A 150 4.48 25.49 11.35
N ARG A 151 3.70 24.65 10.67
CA ARG A 151 2.26 24.51 10.87
C ARG A 151 1.80 23.09 10.62
N VAL A 152 0.74 22.69 11.33
CA VAL A 152 0.03 21.43 11.11
C VAL A 152 -1.41 21.75 10.74
N VAL A 153 -1.92 21.15 9.68
CA VAL A 153 -3.30 21.29 9.18
C VAL A 153 -3.91 19.88 9.08
N GLU A 154 -5.11 19.71 9.58
CA GLU A 154 -5.82 18.44 9.44
C GLU A 154 -6.44 18.31 8.04
N VAL A 155 -6.22 17.18 7.39
CA VAL A 155 -6.80 16.87 6.08
C VAL A 155 -8.32 16.68 6.16
N ALA A 156 -8.87 16.56 7.35
CA ALA A 156 -10.32 16.57 7.58
C ALA A 156 -11.02 17.78 6.97
N VAL A 157 -10.37 18.96 7.00
CA VAL A 157 -10.89 20.18 6.36
C VAL A 157 -11.08 20.00 4.86
N GLY A 158 -10.08 19.39 4.19
CA GLY A 158 -10.20 19.08 2.76
C GLY A 158 -11.21 17.95 2.48
N ALA A 159 -11.41 17.04 3.45
CA ALA A 159 -12.43 16.00 3.33
C ALA A 159 -13.85 16.57 3.36
N ASP A 160 -14.12 17.56 4.20
CA ASP A 160 -15.41 18.25 4.23
C ASP A 160 -15.71 18.93 2.88
N MET A 161 -14.71 19.61 2.31
CA MET A 161 -14.85 20.24 0.98
C MET A 161 -15.06 19.21 -0.14
N CYS A 162 -14.29 18.11 -0.11
CA CYS A 162 -14.45 17.00 -1.04
C CYS A 162 -15.88 16.43 -0.98
N THR A 163 -16.40 16.25 0.24
CA THR A 163 -17.76 15.72 0.45
C THR A 163 -18.81 16.63 -0.15
N ILE A 164 -18.67 17.96 -0.04
CA ILE A 164 -19.61 18.92 -0.63
C ILE A 164 -19.60 18.81 -2.15
N GLU A 165 -18.42 18.85 -2.78
CA GLU A 165 -18.31 18.73 -4.24
C GLU A 165 -18.82 17.37 -4.76
N GLU A 166 -18.48 16.27 -4.08
CA GLU A 166 -18.97 14.94 -4.48
C GLU A 166 -20.48 14.81 -4.32
N ALA A 167 -21.08 15.42 -3.28
CA ALA A 167 -22.53 15.43 -3.10
C ALA A 167 -23.23 16.23 -4.22
N GLU A 168 -22.70 17.37 -4.61
CA GLU A 168 -23.23 18.17 -5.73
C GLU A 168 -23.14 17.39 -7.05
N ASP A 169 -21.99 16.77 -7.34
CA ASP A 169 -21.78 15.93 -8.51
C ASP A 169 -22.76 14.74 -8.53
N PHE A 170 -22.93 14.07 -7.39
CA PHE A 170 -23.86 12.97 -7.25
C PHE A 170 -25.31 13.39 -7.59
N LEU A 171 -25.77 14.49 -7.03
CA LEU A 171 -27.13 14.98 -7.25
C LEU A 171 -27.37 15.40 -8.72
N MET A 172 -26.34 15.85 -9.42
CA MET A 172 -26.45 16.19 -10.83
C MET A 172 -26.41 14.97 -11.75
N LYS A 173 -25.56 13.98 -11.45
CA LYS A 173 -25.27 12.88 -12.38
C LYS A 173 -26.12 11.63 -12.12
N VAL A 174 -26.55 11.38 -10.88
CA VAL A 174 -27.26 10.14 -10.50
C VAL A 174 -28.75 10.45 -10.24
N PRO A 175 -29.69 9.76 -10.87
CA PRO A 175 -29.54 8.72 -11.92
C PRO A 175 -29.55 9.24 -13.35
N ALA A 176 -29.43 10.54 -13.58
CA ALA A 176 -29.65 11.18 -14.88
C ALA A 176 -28.66 10.75 -15.96
N GLU A 177 -27.37 10.65 -15.61
CA GLU A 177 -26.28 10.33 -16.53
C GLU A 177 -25.64 8.97 -16.23
N GLN A 178 -25.70 8.52 -14.99
CA GLN A 178 -25.11 7.26 -14.53
C GLN A 178 -25.94 6.61 -13.42
N ASP A 179 -25.88 5.27 -13.32
CA ASP A 179 -26.68 4.51 -12.35
C ASP A 179 -26.19 4.68 -10.89
N PHE A 180 -24.91 4.92 -10.71
CA PHE A 180 -24.26 5.14 -9.42
C PHE A 180 -23.00 5.98 -9.57
N MET A 181 -22.54 6.55 -8.47
CA MET A 181 -21.22 7.18 -8.37
C MET A 181 -20.41 6.55 -7.25
N ALA A 182 -19.14 6.26 -7.53
CA ALA A 182 -18.21 5.75 -6.55
C ALA A 182 -17.14 6.80 -6.21
N THR A 183 -16.84 6.98 -4.92
CA THR A 183 -15.85 7.97 -4.47
C THR A 183 -14.42 7.45 -4.67
N SER A 184 -13.45 8.32 -4.83
CA SER A 184 -12.06 7.97 -5.19
C SER A 184 -11.01 8.69 -4.35
N CYS A 185 -11.17 8.70 -3.02
CA CYS A 185 -10.13 9.23 -2.12
C CYS A 185 -8.88 8.33 -2.02
N CYS A 186 -8.94 7.07 -2.50
CA CYS A 186 -7.85 6.10 -2.47
C CYS A 186 -7.22 5.92 -3.86
N PRO A 187 -5.96 6.36 -4.10
CA PRO A 187 -5.32 6.25 -5.39
C PRO A 187 -5.10 4.81 -5.85
N ALA A 188 -4.89 3.88 -4.92
CA ALA A 188 -4.74 2.46 -5.25
C ALA A 188 -6.06 1.84 -5.72
N TRP A 189 -7.19 2.23 -5.11
CA TRP A 189 -8.51 1.78 -5.53
C TRP A 189 -8.86 2.35 -6.91
N HIS A 190 -8.61 3.63 -7.14
CA HIS A 190 -8.80 4.28 -8.45
C HIS A 190 -8.04 3.52 -9.55
N ALA A 191 -6.73 3.28 -9.34
CA ALA A 191 -5.92 2.52 -10.29
C ALA A 191 -6.38 1.06 -10.46
N MET A 192 -6.94 0.44 -9.42
CA MET A 192 -7.51 -0.90 -9.50
C MET A 192 -8.75 -0.91 -10.40
N VAL A 193 -9.66 0.04 -10.24
CA VAL A 193 -10.86 0.12 -11.09
C VAL A 193 -10.48 0.39 -12.53
N GLU A 194 -9.58 1.32 -12.78
CA GLU A 194 -9.08 1.60 -14.14
C GLU A 194 -8.55 0.34 -14.83
N LYS A 195 -7.78 -0.50 -14.10
CA LYS A 195 -7.16 -1.70 -14.66
C LYS A 195 -8.09 -2.91 -14.77
N LEU A 196 -8.94 -3.15 -13.78
CA LEU A 196 -9.75 -4.36 -13.69
C LEU A 196 -11.21 -4.16 -14.12
N PHE A 197 -11.72 -2.93 -14.04
CA PHE A 197 -13.12 -2.61 -14.29
C PHE A 197 -13.27 -1.37 -15.18
N PRO A 198 -12.60 -1.33 -16.35
CA PRO A 198 -12.59 -0.13 -17.21
C PRO A 198 -13.99 0.34 -17.62
N ALA A 199 -14.96 -0.57 -17.74
CA ALA A 199 -16.35 -0.22 -18.04
C ALA A 199 -17.05 0.55 -16.91
N GLN A 200 -16.54 0.49 -15.68
CA GLN A 200 -17.10 1.19 -14.53
C GLN A 200 -16.30 2.44 -14.17
N PHE A 201 -15.22 2.71 -14.87
CA PHE A 201 -14.31 3.81 -14.55
C PHE A 201 -14.98 5.18 -14.68
N GLU A 202 -15.90 5.32 -15.62
CA GLU A 202 -16.68 6.57 -15.84
C GLU A 202 -17.62 6.89 -14.66
N ASN A 203 -17.98 5.88 -13.85
CA ASN A 203 -18.81 6.09 -12.66
C ASN A 203 -18.00 6.55 -11.43
N ILE A 204 -16.69 6.71 -11.54
CA ILE A 204 -15.86 7.19 -10.44
C ILE A 204 -15.89 8.73 -10.40
N SER A 205 -16.10 9.27 -9.20
CA SER A 205 -15.96 10.69 -8.96
C SER A 205 -14.54 11.16 -9.32
N MET A 206 -14.47 12.23 -10.10
CA MET A 206 -13.21 12.90 -10.47
C MET A 206 -12.88 14.06 -9.53
N THR A 207 -13.64 14.23 -8.44
CA THR A 207 -13.37 15.22 -7.42
C THR A 207 -11.98 15.02 -6.81
N LEU A 208 -11.31 16.12 -6.51
CA LEU A 208 -9.98 16.08 -5.89
C LEU A 208 -10.02 15.35 -4.55
N THR A 209 -8.98 14.60 -4.25
CA THR A 209 -8.90 13.91 -2.95
C THR A 209 -8.70 14.91 -1.81
N PRO A 210 -9.09 14.56 -0.56
CA PRO A 210 -8.89 15.42 0.60
C PRO A 210 -7.44 15.91 0.77
N MET A 211 -6.46 15.05 0.45
CA MET A 211 -5.04 15.42 0.45
C MET A 211 -4.75 16.59 -0.49
N VAL A 212 -5.23 16.49 -1.73
CA VAL A 212 -4.98 17.51 -2.76
C VAL A 212 -5.73 18.78 -2.45
N PHE A 213 -6.99 18.70 -1.99
CA PHE A 213 -7.76 19.85 -1.53
C PHE A 213 -7.02 20.63 -0.44
N THR A 214 -6.61 19.94 0.61
CA THR A 214 -5.91 20.59 1.73
C THR A 214 -4.59 21.21 1.27
N ALA A 215 -3.82 20.51 0.42
CA ALA A 215 -2.57 21.05 -0.09
C ALA A 215 -2.77 22.33 -0.89
N ARG A 216 -3.79 22.37 -1.77
CA ARG A 216 -4.14 23.56 -2.56
C ARG A 216 -4.61 24.73 -1.69
N LEU A 217 -5.36 24.47 -0.61
CA LEU A 217 -5.73 25.51 0.35
C LEU A 217 -4.49 26.09 1.03
N VAL A 218 -3.58 25.25 1.49
CA VAL A 218 -2.32 25.68 2.11
C VAL A 218 -1.48 26.50 1.15
N LYS A 219 -1.30 26.03 -0.09
CA LYS A 219 -0.54 26.76 -1.12
C LYS A 219 -1.23 28.07 -1.56
N LYS A 220 -2.55 28.15 -1.49
CA LYS A 220 -3.28 29.40 -1.76
C LYS A 220 -3.01 30.46 -0.69
N GLU A 221 -2.90 30.04 0.58
CA GLU A 221 -2.55 30.93 1.70
C GLU A 221 -1.06 31.29 1.69
N ASP A 222 -0.20 30.33 1.33
CA ASP A 222 1.25 30.45 1.38
C ASP A 222 1.90 29.72 0.19
N PRO A 223 2.04 30.38 -0.94
CA PRO A 223 2.51 29.77 -2.20
C PRO A 223 3.94 29.19 -2.12
N ASP A 224 4.79 29.76 -1.28
CA ASP A 224 6.21 29.42 -1.18
C ASP A 224 6.50 28.31 -0.17
N CYS A 225 5.51 27.89 0.63
CA CYS A 225 5.72 26.82 1.61
C CYS A 225 5.90 25.45 0.95
N LYS A 226 6.59 24.55 1.63
CA LYS A 226 6.63 23.12 1.30
C LYS A 226 5.51 22.41 2.01
N VAL A 227 4.68 21.69 1.27
CA VAL A 227 3.57 20.91 1.83
C VAL A 227 3.98 19.46 1.95
N VAL A 228 3.92 18.94 3.17
CA VAL A 228 4.22 17.54 3.49
C VAL A 228 2.94 16.84 3.94
N PHE A 229 2.47 15.87 3.17
CA PHE A 229 1.38 15.01 3.62
C PHE A 229 1.91 13.94 4.57
N VAL A 230 1.24 13.75 5.69
CA VAL A 230 1.52 12.69 6.66
C VAL A 230 0.31 11.78 6.77
N GLY A 231 0.48 10.49 6.49
CA GLY A 231 -0.65 9.57 6.50
C GLY A 231 -0.26 8.09 6.50
N PRO A 232 -1.25 7.17 6.54
CA PRO A 232 -1.00 5.74 6.70
C PRO A 232 -0.62 5.01 5.40
N CYS A 233 -0.59 5.71 4.25
CA CYS A 233 -0.67 5.04 2.96
C CYS A 233 0.49 5.42 2.02
N ALA A 234 1.31 4.43 1.65
CA ALA A 234 2.39 4.60 0.67
C ALA A 234 1.87 4.97 -0.74
N ALA A 235 0.62 4.60 -1.10
CA ALA A 235 0.03 4.97 -2.39
C ALA A 235 -0.12 6.48 -2.59
N LYS A 236 -0.21 7.26 -1.51
CA LYS A 236 -0.24 8.73 -1.57
C LYS A 236 1.05 9.33 -2.12
N LYS A 237 2.18 8.61 -2.03
CA LYS A 237 3.45 9.02 -2.68
C LYS A 237 3.32 9.04 -4.20
N LEU A 238 2.59 8.08 -4.79
CA LEU A 238 2.31 8.11 -6.23
C LEU A 238 1.33 9.20 -6.61
N GLU A 239 0.26 9.39 -5.84
CA GLU A 239 -0.71 10.45 -6.10
C GLU A 239 -0.06 11.83 -6.07
N ALA A 240 0.84 12.07 -5.12
CA ALA A 240 1.56 13.34 -5.00
C ALA A 240 2.39 13.71 -6.25
N ILE A 241 2.93 12.70 -6.95
CA ILE A 241 3.77 12.93 -8.14
C ILE A 241 3.02 12.82 -9.48
N ARG A 242 1.72 12.51 -9.47
CA ARG A 242 0.90 12.43 -10.68
C ARG A 242 0.77 13.80 -11.34
N ALA A 243 1.26 13.91 -12.58
CA ALA A 243 1.27 15.16 -13.34
C ALA A 243 -0.13 15.67 -13.71
N ASP A 244 -1.09 14.76 -13.89
CA ASP A 244 -2.48 15.05 -14.21
C ASP A 244 -3.24 15.70 -13.03
N ILE A 245 -2.89 15.35 -11.80
CA ILE A 245 -3.53 15.89 -10.58
C ILE A 245 -2.94 17.24 -10.18
N ARG A 246 -1.64 17.46 -10.37
CA ARG A 246 -0.90 18.61 -9.86
C ARG A 246 -1.23 18.87 -8.39
N SER A 247 -0.81 17.94 -7.55
CA SER A 247 -1.33 17.80 -6.18
C SER A 247 -0.98 18.95 -5.23
N ASP A 248 0.02 19.79 -5.57
CA ASP A 248 0.62 20.79 -4.67
C ASP A 248 1.24 20.21 -3.38
N VAL A 249 1.39 18.90 -3.31
CA VAL A 249 2.09 18.19 -2.24
C VAL A 249 3.55 17.98 -2.65
N ASP A 250 4.48 18.56 -1.90
CA ASP A 250 5.91 18.45 -2.19
C ASP A 250 6.47 17.09 -1.72
N PHE A 251 6.05 16.61 -0.54
CA PHE A 251 6.55 15.36 0.04
C PHE A 251 5.42 14.59 0.75
N VAL A 252 5.61 13.28 0.86
CA VAL A 252 4.70 12.38 1.59
C VAL A 252 5.49 11.54 2.57
N LEU A 253 5.08 11.54 3.84
CA LEU A 253 5.59 10.67 4.88
C LEU A 253 4.50 9.69 5.33
N THR A 254 4.89 8.45 5.58
CA THR A 254 4.03 7.50 6.29
C THR A 254 4.10 7.74 7.80
N PHE A 255 3.15 7.18 8.56
CA PHE A 255 3.20 7.29 10.03
C PHE A 255 4.44 6.60 10.60
N GLU A 256 4.88 5.49 10.00
CA GLU A 256 6.11 4.79 10.39
C GLU A 256 7.35 5.66 10.16
N GLU A 257 7.41 6.35 9.02
CA GLU A 257 8.50 7.29 8.73
C GLU A 257 8.51 8.45 9.73
N LEU A 258 7.33 9.00 10.06
CA LEU A 258 7.22 10.06 11.06
C LEU A 258 7.56 9.57 12.47
N GLN A 259 7.14 8.35 12.86
CA GLN A 259 7.52 7.75 14.12
C GLN A 259 9.03 7.66 14.26
N GLY A 260 9.73 7.21 13.21
CA GLY A 260 11.19 7.19 13.18
C GLY A 260 11.81 8.58 13.37
N MET A 261 11.20 9.63 12.82
CA MET A 261 11.65 11.01 13.04
C MET A 261 11.45 11.47 14.49
N PHE A 262 10.30 11.13 15.12
CA PHE A 262 10.06 11.41 16.53
C PHE A 262 11.09 10.71 17.44
N GLU A 263 11.34 9.44 17.21
CA GLU A 263 12.34 8.66 17.95
C GLU A 263 13.75 9.23 17.81
N ALA A 264 14.16 9.56 16.59
CA ALA A 264 15.47 10.16 16.31
C ALA A 264 15.64 11.53 16.98
N LYS A 265 14.55 12.30 17.14
CA LYS A 265 14.56 13.59 17.83
C LYS A 265 14.43 13.46 19.36
N GLY A 266 14.08 12.28 19.86
CA GLY A 266 13.82 12.05 21.29
C GLY A 266 12.51 12.68 21.76
N VAL A 267 11.48 12.71 20.92
CA VAL A 267 10.15 13.21 21.28
C VAL A 267 9.48 12.22 22.20
N ASP A 268 9.13 12.67 23.40
CA ASP A 268 8.36 11.92 24.40
C ASP A 268 7.00 12.58 24.60
N PHE A 269 5.94 11.95 24.12
CA PHE A 269 4.56 12.44 24.25
C PHE A 269 4.07 12.52 25.69
N ALA A 270 4.67 11.78 26.62
CA ALA A 270 4.33 11.88 28.03
C ALA A 270 4.91 13.17 28.68
N ALA A 271 6.02 13.67 28.12
CA ALA A 271 6.71 14.85 28.63
C ALA A 271 6.25 16.18 28.00
N ILE A 272 5.46 16.13 26.91
CA ILE A 272 4.90 17.32 26.23
C ILE A 272 3.67 17.85 26.94
#